data_721965eac5366ef93e8011079f7d3820
#
_entry.id   721965eac5366ef93e8011079f7d3820
#
_cell.length_a   1.000
_cell.length_b   1.000
_cell.length_c   1.000
_cell.angle_alpha   90.00
_cell.angle_beta   90.00
_cell.angle_gamma   90.00
#
_symmetry.space_group_name_H-M   'P 1'
#
loop_
_entity.id
_entity.type
_entity.pdbx_description
1 polymer ?
#
loop_
_entity_poly.entity_id
_entity_poly.type
_entity_poly.pdbx_seq_one_letter_code
_entity_poly.pdbx_strand_id
1 'polypeptide(L)'
;MYTVNLTIAPVFNDDCTEIIDLILPIQQIEFNVPITIEAQPDLLDIEANYHHRGGNFWGAKIDGELVGTIALINTGHNACALRKMFVKKDFRGREYGIAQKLLETLLAYCKEHNITDVYLGTVDMLKAAHRFYEKNNFNNIPVTDLPSYFPRMMADNKFYHLHLGI
;
A
#
# COMPACT_ATOMS: atom_id res chain seq x y z
N MET A 1 -17.65 21.42 -15.35
CA MET A 1 -17.12 20.05 -15.11
C MET A 1 -15.65 20.14 -14.70
N TYR A 2 -15.33 19.67 -13.52
CA TYR A 2 -13.95 19.71 -13.02
C TYR A 2 -13.18 18.50 -13.57
N THR A 3 -12.08 18.79 -14.24
CA THR A 3 -11.14 17.74 -14.65
C THR A 3 -10.11 17.60 -13.55
N VAL A 4 -10.14 16.48 -12.82
CA VAL A 4 -9.16 16.19 -11.79
C VAL A 4 -7.87 15.73 -12.47
N ASN A 5 -6.79 16.48 -12.25
CA ASN A 5 -5.48 16.13 -12.79
C ASN A 5 -4.77 15.15 -11.86
N LEU A 6 -5.19 13.89 -11.95
CA LEU A 6 -4.62 12.80 -11.14
C LEU A 6 -3.50 12.12 -11.90
N THR A 7 -2.34 12.01 -11.26
CA THR A 7 -1.22 11.22 -11.79
C THR A 7 -0.79 10.19 -10.76
N ILE A 8 -0.40 9.00 -11.24
CA ILE A 8 0.18 7.96 -10.39
C ILE A 8 1.52 7.58 -10.99
N ALA A 9 2.57 7.69 -10.17
CA ALA A 9 3.94 7.44 -10.62
C ALA A 9 4.79 6.94 -9.46
N PRO A 10 5.90 6.25 -9.74
CA PRO A 10 6.84 5.88 -8.69
C PRO A 10 7.35 7.11 -7.96
N VAL A 11 7.55 6.97 -6.65
CA VAL A 11 8.15 8.02 -5.81
C VAL A 11 9.50 7.54 -5.31
N PHE A 12 10.35 8.50 -4.92
CA PHE A 12 11.74 8.25 -4.59
C PHE A 12 12.10 8.99 -3.29
N ASN A 13 13.37 8.97 -2.90
CA ASN A 13 13.78 9.55 -1.62
C ASN A 13 13.47 11.04 -1.49
N ASP A 14 13.44 11.78 -2.60
CA ASP A 14 13.06 13.20 -2.59
C ASP A 14 11.62 13.41 -2.12
N ASP A 15 10.79 12.37 -2.17
CA ASP A 15 9.39 12.43 -1.77
C ASP A 15 9.16 11.96 -0.33
N CYS A 16 10.18 11.48 0.37
CA CYS A 16 10.03 10.87 1.71
C CYS A 16 9.34 11.77 2.71
N THR A 17 9.72 13.05 2.77
CA THR A 17 9.10 13.99 3.72
C THR A 17 7.60 14.14 3.47
N GLU A 18 7.20 14.30 2.22
CA GLU A 18 5.80 14.45 1.85
C GLU A 18 5.02 13.17 2.14
N ILE A 19 5.63 12.01 1.89
CA ILE A 19 5.02 10.71 2.19
C ILE A 19 4.81 10.53 3.69
N ILE A 20 5.80 10.85 4.50
CA ILE A 20 5.70 10.77 5.96
C ILE A 20 4.60 11.71 6.46
N ASP A 21 4.54 12.92 5.92
CA ASP A 21 3.52 13.91 6.29
C ASP A 21 2.10 13.46 5.90
N LEU A 22 1.98 12.59 4.90
CA LEU A 22 0.69 12.00 4.54
C LEU A 22 0.34 10.83 5.47
N ILE A 23 1.26 9.91 5.67
CA ILE A 23 1.00 8.63 6.32
C ILE A 23 0.85 8.73 7.84
N LEU A 24 1.80 9.42 8.52
CA LEU A 24 1.77 9.47 9.99
C LEU A 24 0.49 10.05 10.56
N PRO A 25 -0.04 11.19 10.05
CA PRO A 25 -1.31 11.71 10.58
C PRO A 25 -2.48 10.74 10.40
N ILE A 26 -2.52 10.02 9.28
CA ILE A 26 -3.57 9.02 9.06
C ILE A 26 -3.46 7.92 10.11
N GLN A 27 -2.27 7.39 10.33
CA GLN A 27 -2.06 6.33 11.31
C GLN A 27 -2.33 6.79 12.73
N GLN A 28 -1.68 7.87 13.15
CA GLN A 28 -1.65 8.28 14.55
C GLN A 28 -2.89 9.06 14.98
N ILE A 29 -3.38 9.94 14.12
CA ILE A 29 -4.47 10.87 14.47
C ILE A 29 -5.82 10.33 14.01
N GLU A 30 -5.93 9.99 12.73
CA GLU A 30 -7.22 9.56 12.19
C GLU A 30 -7.65 8.19 12.74
N PHE A 31 -6.75 7.21 12.76
CA PHE A 31 -7.06 5.85 13.17
C PHE A 31 -6.50 5.46 14.53
N ASN A 32 -5.80 6.37 15.19
CA ASN A 32 -5.25 6.17 16.52
C ASN A 32 -4.41 4.88 16.66
N VAL A 33 -3.62 4.58 15.62
CA VAL A 33 -2.69 3.46 15.64
C VAL A 33 -1.38 3.93 16.27
N PRO A 34 -0.89 3.31 17.34
CA PRO A 34 0.30 3.79 18.06
C PRO A 34 1.60 3.38 17.35
N ILE A 35 1.79 3.84 16.13
CA ILE A 35 2.99 3.56 15.35
C ILE A 35 3.77 4.85 15.14
N THR A 36 5.11 4.77 15.23
CA THR A 36 5.99 5.92 15.10
C THR A 36 6.82 5.79 13.83
N ILE A 37 7.51 6.87 13.45
CA ILE A 37 8.43 6.82 12.31
C ILE A 37 9.61 5.87 12.62
N GLU A 38 10.03 5.81 13.87
CA GLU A 38 11.11 4.90 14.30
C GLU A 38 10.73 3.44 14.10
N ALA A 39 9.44 3.11 14.14
CA ALA A 39 8.94 1.75 13.90
C ALA A 39 8.79 1.45 12.41
N GLN A 40 8.94 2.45 11.53
CA GLN A 40 8.86 2.26 10.08
C GLN A 40 9.97 3.04 9.38
N PRO A 41 11.23 2.64 9.65
CA PRO A 41 12.37 3.35 9.06
C PRO A 41 12.46 3.22 7.54
N ASP A 42 11.70 2.31 6.95
CA ASP A 42 11.59 2.17 5.51
C ASP A 42 11.12 3.46 4.83
N LEU A 43 10.35 4.29 5.53
CA LEU A 43 9.88 5.57 4.99
C LEU A 43 10.99 6.64 4.90
N LEU A 44 12.13 6.39 5.52
CA LEU A 44 13.27 7.31 5.46
C LEU A 44 14.18 7.02 4.27
N ASP A 45 14.07 5.84 3.66
CA ASP A 45 14.87 5.46 2.50
C ASP A 45 14.06 4.50 1.61
N ILE A 46 13.20 5.10 0.80
CA ILE A 46 12.29 4.35 -0.08
C ILE A 46 13.08 3.61 -1.16
N GLU A 47 14.14 4.22 -1.68
CA GLU A 47 14.94 3.60 -2.73
C GLU A 47 15.61 2.32 -2.23
N ALA A 48 16.24 2.35 -1.08
CA ALA A 48 16.91 1.19 -0.54
C ALA A 48 15.94 0.09 -0.12
N ASN A 49 14.80 0.46 0.45
CA ASN A 49 13.88 -0.51 1.04
C ASN A 49 12.86 -1.08 0.06
N TYR A 50 12.61 -0.41 -1.06
CA TYR A 50 11.62 -0.85 -2.04
C TYR A 50 12.23 -1.02 -3.43
N HIS A 51 12.72 0.04 -4.05
CA HIS A 51 13.20 -0.01 -5.43
C HIS A 51 14.38 -0.94 -5.62
N HIS A 52 15.38 -0.85 -4.76
CA HIS A 52 16.62 -1.63 -4.89
C HIS A 52 16.44 -3.10 -4.53
N ARG A 53 15.28 -3.48 -4.00
CA ARG A 53 14.98 -4.86 -3.61
C ARG A 53 13.97 -5.54 -4.54
N GLY A 54 13.77 -4.96 -5.73
CA GLY A 54 12.83 -5.52 -6.70
C GLY A 54 11.37 -5.17 -6.44
N GLY A 55 11.11 -4.25 -5.50
CA GLY A 55 9.78 -3.73 -5.24
C GLY A 55 9.56 -2.37 -5.88
N ASN A 56 8.54 -1.66 -5.40
CA ASN A 56 8.25 -0.33 -5.90
C ASN A 56 7.41 0.43 -4.86
N PHE A 57 7.33 1.74 -5.06
CA PHE A 57 6.55 2.62 -4.19
C PHE A 57 5.94 3.69 -5.08
N TRP A 58 4.61 3.81 -5.08
CA TRP A 58 3.90 4.75 -5.95
C TRP A 58 3.19 5.81 -5.13
N GLY A 59 3.10 7.01 -5.70
CA GLY A 59 2.32 8.10 -5.16
C GLY A 59 1.26 8.55 -6.14
N ALA A 60 0.09 8.91 -5.62
CA ALA A 60 -0.97 9.54 -6.38
C ALA A 60 -0.95 11.03 -6.06
N LYS A 61 -0.90 11.86 -7.10
CA LYS A 61 -0.88 13.32 -6.94
C LYS A 61 -2.04 13.96 -7.70
N ILE A 62 -2.65 14.95 -7.08
CA ILE A 62 -3.66 15.78 -7.72
C ILE A 62 -3.09 17.19 -7.75
N ASP A 63 -2.90 17.73 -8.96
CA ASP A 63 -2.31 19.06 -9.17
C ASP A 63 -0.99 19.25 -8.42
N GLY A 64 -0.19 18.17 -8.39
CA GLY A 64 1.12 18.19 -7.75
C GLY A 64 1.13 17.87 -6.26
N GLU A 65 -0.03 17.78 -5.60
CA GLU A 65 -0.11 17.44 -4.19
C GLU A 65 -0.22 15.92 -4.01
N LEU A 66 0.62 15.36 -3.14
CA LEU A 66 0.54 13.92 -2.82
C LEU A 66 -0.70 13.64 -1.98
N VAL A 67 -1.58 12.80 -2.48
CA VAL A 67 -2.86 12.47 -1.82
C VAL A 67 -3.02 10.98 -1.53
N GLY A 68 -2.14 10.15 -2.04
CA GLY A 68 -2.23 8.70 -1.78
C GLY A 68 -0.92 7.98 -2.08
N THR A 69 -0.77 6.81 -1.48
CA THR A 69 0.40 5.95 -1.66
C THR A 69 0.02 4.49 -1.72
N ILE A 70 0.89 3.69 -2.33
CA ILE A 70 0.87 2.24 -2.23
C ILE A 70 2.30 1.73 -2.47
N ALA A 71 2.68 0.66 -1.79
CA ALA A 71 4.02 0.10 -1.94
C ALA A 71 3.98 -1.42 -2.06
N LEU A 72 5.02 -1.95 -2.68
CA LEU A 72 5.17 -3.38 -2.92
C LEU A 72 6.57 -3.81 -2.46
N ILE A 73 6.60 -4.79 -1.56
CA ILE A 73 7.83 -5.48 -1.21
C ILE A 73 7.87 -6.79 -2.00
N ASN A 74 8.92 -6.99 -2.78
CA ASN A 74 9.12 -8.26 -3.46
C ASN A 74 9.71 -9.26 -2.45
N THR A 75 8.92 -10.27 -2.09
CA THR A 75 9.33 -11.26 -1.09
C THR A 75 10.09 -12.43 -1.69
N GLY A 76 10.22 -12.46 -3.01
CA GLY A 76 10.64 -13.65 -3.71
C GLY A 76 9.49 -14.67 -3.81
N HIS A 77 9.78 -15.85 -4.30
CA HIS A 77 8.78 -16.93 -4.44
C HIS A 77 7.60 -16.55 -5.34
N ASN A 78 7.82 -15.64 -6.29
CA ASN A 78 6.77 -15.09 -7.17
C ASN A 78 5.64 -14.43 -6.36
N ALA A 79 5.99 -13.84 -5.22
CA ALA A 79 5.03 -13.22 -4.31
C ALA A 79 5.49 -11.84 -3.89
N CYS A 80 4.56 -11.07 -3.37
CA CYS A 80 4.85 -9.75 -2.82
C CYS A 80 3.99 -9.43 -1.61
N ALA A 81 4.42 -8.41 -0.87
CA ALA A 81 3.63 -7.82 0.20
C ALA A 81 3.17 -6.43 -0.24
N LEU A 82 1.86 -6.20 -0.20
CA LEU A 82 1.26 -4.88 -0.41
C LEU A 82 1.39 -4.11 0.90
N ARG A 83 1.95 -2.91 0.83
CA ARG A 83 2.24 -2.08 2.01
C ARG A 83 1.86 -0.62 1.76
N LYS A 84 1.77 0.14 2.84
CA LYS A 84 1.68 1.60 2.79
C LYS A 84 0.58 2.12 1.87
N MET A 85 -0.59 1.47 1.90
CA MET A 85 -1.73 1.92 1.12
C MET A 85 -2.55 2.92 1.94
N PHE A 86 -2.44 4.18 1.55
CA PHE A 86 -3.11 5.29 2.24
C PHE A 86 -3.66 6.27 1.23
N VAL A 87 -4.83 6.84 1.53
CA VAL A 87 -5.41 7.93 0.75
C VAL A 87 -5.87 9.00 1.72
N LYS A 88 -5.53 10.25 1.43
CA LYS A 88 -5.91 11.40 2.24
C LYS A 88 -7.43 11.48 2.35
N LYS A 89 -7.94 11.75 3.54
CA LYS A 89 -9.37 11.65 3.85
C LYS A 89 -10.26 12.40 2.86
N ASP A 90 -9.89 13.64 2.51
CA ASP A 90 -10.70 14.47 1.62
C ASP A 90 -10.71 13.98 0.17
N PHE A 91 -9.84 13.05 -0.18
CA PHE A 91 -9.70 12.52 -1.53
C PHE A 91 -10.17 11.06 -1.63
N ARG A 92 -10.82 10.53 -0.59
CA ARG A 92 -11.39 9.19 -0.61
C ARG A 92 -12.74 9.20 -1.30
N GLY A 93 -13.13 8.05 -1.80
CA GLY A 93 -14.44 7.85 -2.41
C GLY A 93 -14.36 7.58 -3.89
N ARG A 94 -15.52 7.16 -4.43
CA ARG A 94 -15.63 6.73 -5.82
C ARG A 94 -15.37 7.85 -6.83
N GLU A 95 -15.62 9.09 -6.43
CA GLU A 95 -15.43 10.26 -7.29
C GLU A 95 -14.00 10.37 -7.81
N TYR A 96 -13.03 10.10 -6.94
CA TYR A 96 -11.62 10.16 -7.31
C TYR A 96 -11.09 8.81 -7.77
N GLY A 97 -11.54 7.71 -7.16
CA GLY A 97 -11.09 6.36 -7.49
C GLY A 97 -9.61 6.13 -7.25
N ILE A 98 -9.00 6.86 -6.30
CA ILE A 98 -7.55 6.84 -6.09
C ILE A 98 -7.08 5.50 -5.59
N ALA A 99 -7.75 4.95 -4.57
CA ALA A 99 -7.36 3.65 -4.01
C ALA A 99 -7.40 2.56 -5.07
N GLN A 100 -8.45 2.54 -5.89
CA GLN A 100 -8.59 1.56 -6.96
C GLN A 100 -7.49 1.68 -8.00
N LYS A 101 -7.14 2.90 -8.39
CA LYS A 101 -6.09 3.14 -9.38
C LYS A 101 -4.71 2.78 -8.83
N LEU A 102 -4.46 3.06 -7.55
CA LEU A 102 -3.21 2.65 -6.91
C LEU A 102 -3.08 1.12 -6.89
N LEU A 103 -4.15 0.42 -6.52
CA LEU A 103 -4.13 -1.03 -6.51
C LEU A 103 -3.91 -1.59 -7.91
N GLU A 104 -4.61 -1.06 -8.91
CA GLU A 104 -4.43 -1.50 -10.31
C GLU A 104 -3.00 -1.29 -10.79
N THR A 105 -2.36 -0.20 -10.37
CA THR A 105 -0.95 0.06 -10.69
C THR A 105 -0.04 -0.99 -10.10
N LEU A 106 -0.25 -1.35 -8.84
CA LEU A 106 0.52 -2.40 -8.17
C LEU A 106 0.30 -3.76 -8.86
N LEU A 107 -0.94 -4.08 -9.20
CA LEU A 107 -1.25 -5.37 -9.84
C LEU A 107 -0.66 -5.46 -11.25
N ALA A 108 -0.61 -4.34 -11.99
CA ALA A 108 0.04 -4.31 -13.30
C ALA A 108 1.54 -4.57 -13.16
N TYR A 109 2.18 -4.00 -12.16
CA TYR A 109 3.59 -4.28 -11.86
C TYR A 109 3.80 -5.76 -11.56
N CYS A 110 2.91 -6.36 -10.79
CA CYS A 110 2.99 -7.79 -10.48
C CYS A 110 2.99 -8.64 -11.76
N LYS A 111 2.09 -8.35 -12.68
CA LYS A 111 2.00 -9.08 -13.95
C LYS A 111 3.27 -8.94 -14.78
N GLU A 112 3.83 -7.74 -14.84
CA GLU A 112 5.07 -7.49 -15.59
C GLU A 112 6.28 -8.21 -14.99
N HIS A 113 6.25 -8.50 -13.69
CA HIS A 113 7.38 -9.08 -12.98
C HIS A 113 7.14 -10.53 -12.54
N ASN A 114 6.12 -11.18 -13.11
CA ASN A 114 5.78 -12.58 -12.82
C ASN A 114 5.49 -12.85 -11.35
N ILE A 115 4.89 -11.87 -10.68
CA ILE A 115 4.43 -12.03 -9.30
C ILE A 115 2.99 -12.55 -9.37
N THR A 116 2.76 -13.72 -8.79
CA THR A 116 1.45 -14.40 -8.86
C THR A 116 0.63 -14.27 -7.60
N ASP A 117 1.25 -13.92 -6.48
CA ASP A 117 0.59 -13.90 -5.18
C ASP A 117 0.87 -12.60 -4.45
N VAL A 118 -0.20 -11.95 -3.99
CA VAL A 118 -0.12 -10.71 -3.23
C VAL A 118 -0.66 -10.97 -1.83
N TYR A 119 0.16 -10.69 -0.83
CA TYR A 119 -0.23 -10.79 0.58
C TYR A 119 -0.26 -9.41 1.21
N LEU A 120 -1.11 -9.23 2.20
CA LEU A 120 -1.08 -8.01 3.00
C LEU A 120 -1.53 -8.28 4.44
N GLY A 121 -1.05 -7.45 5.36
CA GLY A 121 -1.50 -7.41 6.72
C GLY A 121 -2.11 -6.05 7.02
N THR A 122 -3.14 -6.03 7.84
CA THR A 122 -3.81 -4.80 8.25
C THR A 122 -4.33 -4.97 9.69
N VAL A 123 -4.97 -3.94 10.21
CA VAL A 123 -5.55 -3.99 11.55
C VAL A 123 -7.06 -4.13 11.47
N ASP A 124 -7.64 -4.83 12.45
CA ASP A 124 -9.06 -5.18 12.44
C ASP A 124 -9.99 -3.96 12.47
N MET A 125 -9.53 -2.85 13.03
CA MET A 125 -10.34 -1.63 13.12
C MET A 125 -10.56 -0.91 11.78
N LEU A 126 -9.75 -1.19 10.77
CA LEU A 126 -9.83 -0.51 9.46
C LEU A 126 -10.86 -1.19 8.55
N LYS A 127 -12.13 -1.10 8.91
CA LYS A 127 -13.22 -1.82 8.23
C LYS A 127 -13.39 -1.44 6.75
N ALA A 128 -13.19 -0.16 6.42
CA ALA A 128 -13.29 0.29 5.03
C ALA A 128 -12.21 -0.34 4.16
N ALA A 129 -11.00 -0.50 4.71
CA ALA A 129 -9.92 -1.18 4.00
C ALA A 129 -10.29 -2.65 3.74
N HIS A 130 -10.87 -3.33 4.73
CA HIS A 130 -11.29 -4.72 4.57
C HIS A 130 -12.29 -4.86 3.42
N ARG A 131 -13.30 -4.01 3.40
CA ARG A 131 -14.32 -4.03 2.34
C ARG A 131 -13.69 -3.79 0.97
N PHE A 132 -12.72 -2.88 0.90
CA PHE A 132 -12.02 -2.57 -0.34
C PHE A 132 -11.23 -3.80 -0.84
N TYR A 133 -10.48 -4.47 0.04
CA TYR A 133 -9.72 -5.66 -0.34
C TYR A 133 -10.64 -6.79 -0.78
N GLU A 134 -11.71 -7.03 -0.03
CA GLU A 134 -12.66 -8.11 -0.36
C GLU A 134 -13.36 -7.84 -1.68
N LYS A 135 -13.71 -6.58 -1.96
CA LYS A 135 -14.30 -6.18 -3.24
C LYS A 135 -13.34 -6.42 -4.41
N ASN A 136 -12.05 -6.37 -4.16
CA ASN A 136 -11.02 -6.61 -5.17
C ASN A 136 -10.51 -8.06 -5.16
N ASN A 137 -11.31 -8.98 -4.64
CA ASN A 137 -11.09 -10.43 -4.68
C ASN A 137 -9.97 -10.93 -3.77
N PHE A 138 -9.50 -10.13 -2.82
CA PHE A 138 -8.62 -10.62 -1.78
C PHE A 138 -9.43 -11.49 -0.82
N ASN A 139 -8.82 -12.61 -0.40
CA ASN A 139 -9.42 -13.51 0.56
C ASN A 139 -8.81 -13.32 1.93
N ASN A 140 -9.65 -13.21 2.96
CA ASN A 140 -9.18 -13.18 4.34
C ASN A 140 -8.59 -14.54 4.67
N ILE A 141 -7.37 -14.56 5.21
CA ILE A 141 -6.69 -15.79 5.59
C ILE A 141 -6.25 -15.72 7.05
N PRO A 142 -6.19 -16.88 7.74
CA PRO A 142 -5.64 -16.91 9.09
C PRO A 142 -4.13 -16.66 9.05
N VAL A 143 -3.58 -16.20 10.18
CA VAL A 143 -2.14 -15.93 10.28
C VAL A 143 -1.30 -17.17 9.98
N THR A 144 -1.84 -18.35 10.26
CA THR A 144 -1.16 -19.61 9.99
C THR A 144 -0.97 -19.90 8.51
N ASP A 145 -1.75 -19.26 7.64
CA ASP A 145 -1.65 -19.45 6.18
C ASP A 145 -0.68 -18.45 5.55
N LEU A 146 -0.14 -17.51 6.31
CA LEU A 146 0.89 -16.61 5.79
C LEU A 146 2.17 -17.38 5.51
N PRO A 147 2.80 -17.14 4.35
CA PRO A 147 4.11 -17.76 4.10
C PRO A 147 5.16 -17.21 5.09
N SER A 148 6.16 -18.04 5.39
CA SER A 148 7.21 -17.69 6.33
C SER A 148 8.02 -16.46 5.91
N TYR A 149 8.06 -16.18 4.61
CA TYR A 149 8.81 -15.05 4.07
C TYR A 149 8.01 -13.75 4.07
N PHE A 150 6.76 -13.76 4.54
CA PHE A 150 5.95 -12.53 4.60
C PHE A 150 6.48 -11.61 5.71
N PRO A 151 6.80 -10.33 5.39
CA PRO A 151 7.33 -9.38 6.37
C PRO A 151 6.19 -8.81 7.23
N ARG A 152 5.84 -9.54 8.28
CA ARG A 152 4.73 -9.18 9.16
C ARG A 152 5.07 -7.99 10.04
N MET A 153 4.17 -6.99 10.09
CA MET A 153 4.26 -5.87 11.02
C MET A 153 3.63 -6.27 12.36
N MET A 154 4.19 -5.72 13.45
CA MET A 154 3.75 -6.05 14.80
C MET A 154 2.27 -5.71 15.06
N ALA A 155 1.78 -4.62 14.46
CA ALA A 155 0.40 -4.17 14.65
C ALA A 155 -0.61 -4.96 13.83
N ASP A 156 -0.16 -5.73 12.83
CA ASP A 156 -1.07 -6.44 11.94
C ASP A 156 -1.76 -7.59 12.64
N ASN A 157 -3.08 -7.66 12.53
CA ASN A 157 -3.87 -8.75 13.12
C ASN A 157 -4.92 -9.31 12.16
N LYS A 158 -4.97 -8.82 10.91
CA LYS A 158 -5.87 -9.33 9.88
C LYS A 158 -5.11 -9.42 8.57
N PHE A 159 -5.26 -10.53 7.85
CA PHE A 159 -4.42 -10.84 6.69
C PHE A 159 -5.25 -11.22 5.48
N TYR A 160 -4.75 -10.87 4.30
CA TYR A 160 -5.42 -11.12 3.02
C TYR A 160 -4.44 -11.64 1.98
N HIS A 161 -4.96 -12.39 1.04
CA HIS A 161 -4.20 -12.99 -0.06
C HIS A 161 -4.99 -12.86 -1.34
N LEU A 162 -4.29 -12.51 -2.42
CA LEU A 162 -4.84 -12.52 -3.78
C LEU A 162 -3.91 -13.32 -4.68
N HIS A 163 -4.47 -14.32 -5.36
CA HIS A 163 -3.76 -15.07 -6.40
C HIS A 163 -4.16 -14.52 -7.77
N LEU A 164 -3.17 -14.19 -8.60
CA LEU A 164 -3.41 -13.51 -9.87
C LEU A 164 -3.73 -14.46 -11.04
N GLY A 165 -3.72 -15.75 -10.81
CA GLY A 165 -4.18 -16.73 -11.80
C GLY A 165 -3.27 -16.91 -13.01
N ILE A 166 -1.98 -16.70 -12.83
CA ILE A 166 -1.02 -16.85 -13.93
C ILE A 166 -0.37 -18.23 -13.88
#